data_d0c97e315d1890421ded7fd0c9eca48e
#
_entry.id   d0c97e315d1890421ded7fd0c9eca48e
#
_cell.length_a   1.000
_cell.length_b   1.000
_cell.length_c   1.000
_cell.angle_alpha   90.00
_cell.angle_beta   90.00
_cell.angle_gamma   90.00
#
_symmetry.space_group_name_H-M   'P 1'
#
loop_
_entity.id
_entity.type
_entity.pdbx_description
1 polymer ?
#
loop_
_entity_poly.entity_id
_entity_poly.type
_entity_poly.pdbx_seq_one_letter_code
_entity_poly.pdbx_strand_id
1 'polypeptide(L)'
;SEIFTVLQTGVIDATEWVGPYNDRAFGLHKAAKYYYYPGWHEPGPTIECMINKDKYNGLPDDLKLVIDIACKAINLDMLSDYTAKNNLALQFLKSEDISILKFPNEVLIKLKVISDEILKEISLTDDITNEVYKSYTSFKENVEPWTNISDKSYLNIR
;
A
#
# COMPACT_ATOMS: atom_id res chain seq x y z
N SER A 1 -6.48 8.84 15.44
CA SER A 1 -5.74 9.24 16.66
C SER A 1 -5.84 8.22 17.79
N GLU A 2 -6.79 7.28 17.73
CA GLU A 2 -7.06 6.32 18.82
C GLU A 2 -6.25 5.02 18.69
N ILE A 3 -5.75 4.68 17.50
CA ILE A 3 -5.07 3.40 17.21
C ILE A 3 -3.93 3.12 18.19
N PHE A 4 -3.07 4.09 18.45
CA PHE A 4 -1.96 3.93 19.41
C PHE A 4 -2.47 3.54 20.80
N THR A 5 -3.47 4.26 21.31
CA THR A 5 -4.01 4.03 22.66
C THR A 5 -4.70 2.68 22.77
N VAL A 6 -5.53 2.29 21.80
CA VAL A 6 -6.24 1.01 21.85
C VAL A 6 -5.31 -0.19 21.65
N LEU A 7 -4.23 -0.04 20.88
CA LEU A 7 -3.17 -1.03 20.76
C LEU A 7 -2.38 -1.15 22.07
N GLN A 8 -1.99 -0.01 22.66
CA GLN A 8 -1.22 0.01 23.92
C GLN A 8 -2.00 -0.57 25.10
N THR A 9 -3.30 -0.35 25.14
CA THR A 9 -4.18 -0.86 26.22
C THR A 9 -4.67 -2.29 25.99
N GLY A 10 -4.36 -2.90 24.82
CA GLY A 10 -4.80 -4.25 24.50
C GLY A 10 -6.28 -4.37 24.13
N VAL A 11 -6.94 -3.27 23.76
CA VAL A 11 -8.31 -3.28 23.21
C VAL A 11 -8.32 -3.92 21.83
N ILE A 12 -7.23 -3.74 21.06
CA ILE A 12 -6.94 -4.47 19.83
C ILE A 12 -5.60 -5.19 19.97
N ASP A 13 -5.48 -6.33 19.30
CA ASP A 13 -4.28 -7.17 19.35
C ASP A 13 -3.24 -6.77 18.28
N ALA A 14 -3.68 -6.19 17.18
CA ALA A 14 -2.84 -5.79 16.06
C ALA A 14 -3.44 -4.62 15.30
N THR A 15 -2.61 -3.93 14.56
CA THR A 15 -3.00 -2.87 13.62
C THR A 15 -2.09 -2.89 12.41
N GLU A 16 -2.52 -2.26 11.34
CA GLU A 16 -1.69 -1.89 10.21
C GLU A 16 -1.72 -0.37 10.03
N TRP A 17 -0.73 0.17 9.31
CA TRP A 17 -0.69 1.57 8.92
C TRP A 17 -0.01 1.67 7.55
N VAL A 18 0.86 2.63 7.33
CA VAL A 18 1.41 2.90 5.99
C VAL A 18 2.75 2.18 5.75
N GLY A 19 3.64 2.19 6.75
CA GLY A 19 4.97 1.61 6.65
C GLY A 19 5.95 2.22 7.66
N PRO A 20 7.21 1.79 7.70
CA PRO A 20 8.17 2.11 8.77
C PRO A 20 8.27 3.59 9.12
N TYR A 21 8.24 4.46 8.11
CA TYR A 21 8.34 5.91 8.32
C TYR A 21 7.14 6.48 9.10
N ASN A 22 5.93 6.15 8.65
CA ASN A 22 4.69 6.60 9.29
C ASN A 22 4.48 5.90 10.63
N ASP A 23 4.74 4.60 10.71
CA ASP A 23 4.57 3.78 11.92
C ASP A 23 5.47 4.30 13.06
N ARG A 24 6.71 4.66 12.73
CA ARG A 24 7.62 5.33 13.65
C ARG A 24 7.10 6.70 14.09
N ALA A 25 6.61 7.51 13.15
CA ALA A 25 6.09 8.85 13.43
C ALA A 25 4.87 8.81 14.37
N PHE A 26 4.01 7.79 14.22
CA PHE A 26 2.88 7.53 15.12
C PHE A 26 3.27 6.84 16.43
N GLY A 27 4.53 6.42 16.56
CA GLY A 27 5.03 5.77 17.77
C GLY A 27 4.54 4.34 17.97
N LEU A 28 3.98 3.67 16.94
CA LEU A 28 3.38 2.33 17.05
C LEU A 28 4.35 1.28 17.61
N HIS A 29 5.65 1.44 17.34
CA HIS A 29 6.72 0.61 17.92
C HIS A 29 6.79 0.65 19.44
N LYS A 30 6.19 1.66 20.11
CA LYS A 30 6.11 1.75 21.58
C LYS A 30 4.92 1.00 22.15
N ALA A 31 3.92 0.73 21.31
CA ALA A 31 2.71 0.02 21.71
C ALA A 31 2.73 -1.48 21.33
N ALA A 32 3.52 -1.87 20.31
CA ALA A 32 3.64 -3.25 19.84
C ALA A 32 5.11 -3.64 19.68
N LYS A 33 5.46 -4.87 20.08
CA LYS A 33 6.83 -5.41 20.00
C LYS A 33 7.12 -6.20 18.72
N TYR A 34 6.08 -6.58 17.99
CA TYR A 34 6.20 -7.39 16.78
C TYR A 34 5.84 -6.58 15.55
N TYR A 35 6.69 -6.61 14.55
CA TYR A 35 6.50 -5.92 13.28
C TYR A 35 6.57 -6.93 12.14
N TYR A 36 5.42 -7.24 11.54
CA TYR A 36 5.32 -8.26 10.50
C TYR A 36 5.38 -7.66 9.10
N TYR A 37 6.02 -8.41 8.18
CA TYR A 37 6.04 -8.10 6.75
C TYR A 37 5.79 -9.38 5.90
N PRO A 38 5.44 -9.25 4.62
CA PRO A 38 5.09 -8.03 3.89
C PRO A 38 3.72 -7.48 4.30
N GLY A 39 3.44 -6.21 3.94
CA GLY A 39 2.09 -5.67 3.95
C GLY A 39 1.26 -6.37 2.86
N TRP A 40 0.64 -7.49 3.20
CA TRP A 40 0.02 -8.42 2.24
C TRP A 40 -1.24 -7.84 1.58
N HIS A 41 -1.98 -6.99 2.26
CA HIS A 41 -3.25 -6.42 1.81
C HIS A 41 -3.06 -5.08 1.07
N GLU A 42 -2.08 -4.30 1.44
CA GLU A 42 -1.78 -3.01 0.86
C GLU A 42 -0.26 -2.75 0.86
N PRO A 43 0.47 -3.35 -0.11
CA PRO A 43 1.93 -3.21 -0.15
C PRO A 43 2.40 -1.79 -0.51
N GLY A 44 1.47 -0.93 -0.97
CA GLY A 44 1.69 0.48 -1.26
C GLY A 44 0.36 1.18 -1.56
N PRO A 45 0.04 2.27 -0.84
CA PRO A 45 -1.21 3.00 -1.06
C PRO A 45 -1.21 3.74 -2.39
N THR A 46 -2.39 3.80 -3.02
CA THR A 46 -2.68 4.72 -4.12
C THR A 46 -3.48 5.89 -3.57
N ILE A 47 -2.92 7.09 -3.64
CA ILE A 47 -3.57 8.31 -3.15
C ILE A 47 -4.05 9.14 -4.33
N GLU A 48 -5.31 9.60 -4.26
CA GLU A 48 -5.95 10.35 -5.31
C GLU A 48 -5.96 11.86 -5.02
N CYS A 49 -5.86 12.65 -6.07
CA CYS A 49 -6.20 14.06 -6.03
C CYS A 49 -7.67 14.24 -6.40
N MET A 50 -8.55 14.39 -5.41
CA MET A 50 -9.98 14.57 -5.62
C MET A 50 -10.35 16.04 -5.77
N ILE A 51 -10.98 16.40 -6.90
CA ILE A 51 -11.42 17.75 -7.20
C ILE A 51 -12.92 17.73 -7.52
N ASN A 52 -13.67 18.70 -6.99
CA ASN A 52 -15.07 18.87 -7.38
C ASN A 52 -15.19 19.03 -8.91
N LYS A 53 -16.03 18.21 -9.53
CA LYS A 53 -16.16 18.12 -10.99
C LYS A 53 -16.49 19.47 -11.65
N ASP A 54 -17.45 20.21 -11.09
CA ASP A 54 -17.86 21.48 -11.68
C ASP A 54 -16.76 22.54 -11.55
N LYS A 55 -16.03 22.55 -10.44
CA LYS A 55 -14.88 23.44 -10.26
C LYS A 55 -13.76 23.10 -11.23
N TYR A 56 -13.44 21.81 -11.39
CA TYR A 56 -12.42 21.36 -12.35
C TYR A 56 -12.83 21.69 -13.79
N ASN A 57 -14.08 21.41 -14.17
CA ASN A 57 -14.57 21.71 -15.52
C ASN A 57 -14.57 23.21 -15.84
N GLY A 58 -14.77 24.05 -14.84
CA GLY A 58 -14.72 25.52 -14.97
C GLY A 58 -13.33 26.12 -15.08
N LEU A 59 -12.26 25.31 -14.89
CA LEU A 59 -10.88 25.79 -15.05
C LEU A 59 -10.53 25.92 -16.54
N PRO A 60 -9.70 26.92 -16.90
CA PRO A 60 -9.02 26.96 -18.19
C PRO A 60 -8.15 25.71 -18.41
N ASP A 61 -7.91 25.37 -19.68
CA ASP A 61 -7.19 24.12 -20.00
C ASP A 61 -5.71 24.14 -19.56
N ASP A 62 -5.09 25.29 -19.54
CA ASP A 62 -3.74 25.47 -18.99
C ASP A 62 -3.66 25.16 -17.49
N LEU A 63 -4.66 25.54 -16.70
CA LEU A 63 -4.71 25.21 -15.29
C LEU A 63 -5.04 23.72 -15.04
N LYS A 64 -5.87 23.10 -15.88
CA LYS A 64 -6.08 21.64 -15.83
C LYS A 64 -4.76 20.90 -16.10
N LEU A 65 -4.00 21.33 -17.11
CA LEU A 65 -2.70 20.77 -17.42
C LEU A 65 -1.69 20.94 -16.26
N VAL A 66 -1.70 22.09 -15.58
CA VAL A 66 -0.86 22.30 -14.40
C VAL A 66 -1.18 21.31 -13.30
N ILE A 67 -2.47 21.04 -13.03
CA ILE A 67 -2.88 20.02 -12.04
C ILE A 67 -2.38 18.64 -12.43
N ASP A 68 -2.56 18.24 -13.67
CA ASP A 68 -2.12 16.92 -14.17
C ASP A 68 -0.59 16.72 -14.05
N ILE A 69 0.17 17.76 -14.41
CA ILE A 69 1.64 17.72 -14.30
C ILE A 69 2.06 17.71 -12.83
N ALA A 70 1.45 18.52 -11.98
CA ALA A 70 1.74 18.54 -10.55
C ALA A 70 1.47 17.18 -9.89
N CYS A 71 0.35 16.54 -10.20
CA CYS A 71 0.04 15.21 -9.69
C CYS A 71 1.08 14.17 -10.12
N LYS A 72 1.53 14.19 -11.36
CA LYS A 72 2.59 13.28 -11.86
C LYS A 72 3.93 13.54 -11.16
N ALA A 73 4.30 14.81 -10.99
CA ALA A 73 5.54 15.18 -10.31
C ALA A 73 5.55 14.75 -8.85
N ILE A 74 4.47 15.02 -8.12
CA ILE A 74 4.32 14.61 -6.72
C ILE A 74 4.29 13.08 -6.57
N ASN A 75 3.68 12.36 -7.51
CA ASN A 75 3.70 10.89 -7.47
C ASN A 75 5.13 10.33 -7.51
N LEU A 76 5.98 10.86 -8.39
CA LEU A 76 7.38 10.44 -8.47
C LEU A 76 8.18 10.86 -7.24
N ASP A 77 7.99 12.09 -6.78
CA ASP A 77 8.66 12.65 -5.60
C ASP A 77 8.32 11.84 -4.34
N MET A 78 7.05 11.56 -4.09
CA MET A 78 6.60 10.74 -2.98
C MET A 78 7.19 9.33 -3.01
N LEU A 79 7.18 8.65 -4.15
CA LEU A 79 7.75 7.31 -4.27
C LEU A 79 9.23 7.29 -3.86
N SER A 80 9.98 8.29 -4.32
CA SER A 80 11.41 8.41 -4.02
C SER A 80 11.65 8.76 -2.54
N ASP A 81 10.90 9.72 -2.00
CA ASP A 81 11.01 10.20 -0.63
C ASP A 81 10.63 9.10 0.38
N TYR A 82 9.50 8.41 0.15
CA TYR A 82 9.07 7.30 1.00
C TYR A 82 10.03 6.11 0.96
N THR A 83 10.60 5.79 -0.19
CA THR A 83 11.62 4.76 -0.29
C THR A 83 12.82 5.08 0.60
N ALA A 84 13.32 6.31 0.53
CA ALA A 84 14.43 6.75 1.36
C ALA A 84 14.07 6.80 2.86
N LYS A 85 12.94 7.41 3.22
CA LYS A 85 12.50 7.56 4.61
C LYS A 85 12.12 6.23 5.26
N ASN A 86 11.47 5.32 4.53
CA ASN A 86 11.16 3.98 5.02
C ASN A 86 12.44 3.19 5.33
N ASN A 87 13.47 3.30 4.49
CA ASN A 87 14.76 2.67 4.78
C ASN A 87 15.38 3.18 6.09
N LEU A 88 15.41 4.50 6.29
CA LEU A 88 15.94 5.10 7.52
C LEU A 88 15.10 4.72 8.76
N ALA A 89 13.79 4.72 8.63
CA ALA A 89 12.89 4.33 9.70
C ALA A 89 13.01 2.84 10.04
N LEU A 90 13.20 1.97 9.04
CA LEU A 90 13.44 0.54 9.26
C LEU A 90 14.76 0.31 10.03
N GLN A 91 15.83 1.05 9.71
CA GLN A 91 17.09 0.98 10.48
C GLN A 91 16.88 1.40 11.93
N PHE A 92 16.08 2.45 12.17
CA PHE A 92 15.71 2.85 13.53
C PHE A 92 14.92 1.74 14.25
N LEU A 93 13.89 1.17 13.61
CA LEU A 93 13.11 0.07 14.21
C LEU A 93 13.98 -1.15 14.54
N LYS A 94 15.00 -1.44 13.73
CA LYS A 94 15.97 -2.51 13.99
C LYS A 94 16.89 -2.21 15.19
N SER A 95 17.07 -0.94 15.56
CA SER A 95 17.85 -0.54 16.74
C SER A 95 17.04 -0.50 18.04
N GLU A 96 15.72 -0.58 17.93
CA GLU A 96 14.79 -0.68 19.05
C GLU A 96 14.55 -2.15 19.45
N ASP A 97 13.93 -2.37 20.61
CA ASP A 97 13.53 -3.72 21.08
C ASP A 97 12.26 -4.21 20.34
N ILE A 98 12.36 -4.31 19.00
CA ILE A 98 11.30 -4.70 18.07
C ILE A 98 11.69 -5.95 17.31
N SER A 99 10.84 -6.96 17.37
CA SER A 99 11.01 -8.18 16.56
C SER A 99 10.40 -8.00 15.17
N ILE A 100 11.26 -7.84 14.15
CA ILE A 100 10.84 -7.74 12.75
C ILE A 100 10.76 -9.13 12.16
N LEU A 101 9.55 -9.57 11.83
CA LEU A 101 9.25 -10.96 11.47
C LEU A 101 8.56 -11.05 10.11
N LYS A 102 8.88 -12.10 9.37
CA LYS A 102 8.16 -12.43 8.15
C LYS A 102 6.91 -13.23 8.48
N PHE A 103 5.78 -12.92 7.85
CA PHE A 103 4.62 -13.80 7.89
C PHE A 103 4.96 -15.19 7.37
N PRO A 104 4.48 -16.27 8.01
CA PRO A 104 4.62 -17.62 7.47
C PRO A 104 4.03 -17.71 6.06
N ASN A 105 4.73 -18.41 5.16
CA ASN A 105 4.28 -18.50 3.77
C ASN A 105 2.88 -19.12 3.65
N GLU A 106 2.54 -20.08 4.51
CA GLU A 106 1.20 -20.71 4.56
C GLU A 106 0.09 -19.69 4.86
N VAL A 107 0.37 -18.70 5.73
CA VAL A 107 -0.57 -17.61 6.03
C VAL A 107 -0.77 -16.73 4.80
N LEU A 108 0.33 -16.32 4.15
CA LEU A 108 0.25 -15.48 2.95
C LEU A 108 -0.47 -16.17 1.78
N ILE A 109 -0.24 -17.47 1.60
CA ILE A 109 -0.93 -18.28 0.58
C ILE A 109 -2.43 -18.33 0.89
N LYS A 110 -2.80 -18.59 2.16
CA LYS A 110 -4.22 -18.66 2.56
C LYS A 110 -4.92 -17.31 2.39
N LEU A 111 -4.27 -16.22 2.80
CA LEU A 111 -4.79 -14.86 2.62
C LEU A 111 -5.02 -14.52 1.14
N LYS A 112 -4.07 -14.91 0.27
CA LYS A 112 -4.22 -14.73 -1.17
C LYS A 112 -5.46 -15.46 -1.72
N VAL A 113 -5.63 -16.73 -1.36
CA VAL A 113 -6.79 -17.52 -1.81
C VAL A 113 -8.10 -16.85 -1.38
N ILE A 114 -8.21 -16.47 -0.09
CA ILE A 114 -9.41 -15.81 0.44
C ILE A 114 -9.64 -14.46 -0.27
N SER A 115 -8.60 -13.68 -0.51
CA SER A 115 -8.73 -12.40 -1.22
C SER A 115 -9.23 -12.58 -2.65
N ASP A 116 -8.71 -13.59 -3.38
CA ASP A 116 -9.15 -13.89 -4.75
C ASP A 116 -10.63 -14.34 -4.77
N GLU A 117 -11.08 -15.13 -3.79
CA GLU A 117 -12.48 -15.53 -3.62
C GLU A 117 -13.39 -14.33 -3.36
N ILE A 118 -13.04 -13.46 -2.41
CA ILE A 118 -13.81 -12.26 -2.06
C ILE A 118 -13.90 -11.29 -3.26
N LEU A 119 -12.79 -11.03 -3.94
CA LEU A 119 -12.78 -10.16 -5.11
C LEU A 119 -13.69 -10.71 -6.22
N LYS A 120 -13.72 -12.01 -6.39
CA LYS A 120 -14.64 -12.67 -7.34
C LYS A 120 -16.10 -12.51 -6.91
N GLU A 121 -16.42 -12.69 -5.63
CA GLU A 121 -17.79 -12.47 -5.12
C GLU A 121 -18.23 -11.02 -5.33
N ILE A 122 -17.39 -10.05 -4.98
CA ILE A 122 -17.67 -8.63 -5.17
C ILE A 122 -17.89 -8.33 -6.65
N SER A 123 -17.14 -8.94 -7.55
CA SER A 123 -17.28 -8.72 -8.99
C SER A 123 -18.65 -9.13 -9.57
N LEU A 124 -19.42 -9.90 -8.82
CA LEU A 124 -20.75 -10.36 -9.23
C LEU A 124 -21.90 -9.47 -8.71
N THR A 125 -21.59 -8.40 -7.98
CA THR A 125 -22.62 -7.54 -7.35
C THR A 125 -23.32 -6.63 -8.36
N ASP A 126 -22.59 -6.12 -9.34
CA ASP A 126 -23.12 -5.26 -10.41
C ASP A 126 -22.18 -5.22 -11.64
N ASP A 127 -22.69 -4.66 -12.74
CA ASP A 127 -21.97 -4.63 -14.02
C ASP A 127 -20.68 -3.79 -13.97
N ILE A 128 -20.68 -2.67 -13.26
CA ILE A 128 -19.53 -1.77 -13.16
C ILE A 128 -18.42 -2.46 -12.37
N THR A 129 -18.76 -3.08 -11.26
CA THR A 129 -17.80 -3.83 -10.43
C THR A 129 -17.22 -5.00 -11.23
N ASN A 130 -18.02 -5.67 -12.05
CA ASN A 130 -17.54 -6.74 -12.94
C ASN A 130 -16.57 -6.21 -14.01
N GLU A 131 -16.87 -5.07 -14.62
CA GLU A 131 -16.01 -4.43 -15.61
C GLU A 131 -14.65 -4.03 -15.02
N VAL A 132 -14.64 -3.41 -13.84
CA VAL A 132 -13.42 -3.07 -13.09
C VAL A 132 -12.60 -4.32 -12.78
N TYR A 133 -13.23 -5.38 -12.27
CA TYR A 133 -12.57 -6.63 -11.95
C TYR A 133 -11.92 -7.27 -13.19
N LYS A 134 -12.62 -7.32 -14.32
CA LYS A 134 -12.08 -7.84 -15.58
C LYS A 134 -10.88 -7.02 -16.07
N SER A 135 -10.98 -5.70 -16.02
CA SER A 135 -9.88 -4.81 -16.40
C SER A 135 -8.64 -5.04 -15.52
N TYR A 136 -8.84 -5.09 -14.20
CA TYR A 136 -7.78 -5.34 -13.23
C TYR A 136 -7.11 -6.72 -13.43
N THR A 137 -7.90 -7.79 -13.52
CA THR A 137 -7.36 -9.15 -13.67
C THR A 137 -6.63 -9.33 -14.98
N SER A 138 -7.18 -8.80 -16.08
CA SER A 138 -6.52 -8.84 -17.40
C SER A 138 -5.18 -8.11 -17.37
N PHE A 139 -5.11 -6.93 -16.76
CA PHE A 139 -3.84 -6.21 -16.64
C PHE A 139 -2.83 -6.99 -15.79
N LYS A 140 -3.27 -7.52 -14.65
CA LYS A 140 -2.43 -8.30 -13.75
C LYS A 140 -1.81 -9.53 -14.45
N GLU A 141 -2.64 -10.29 -15.18
CA GLU A 141 -2.19 -11.46 -15.96
C GLU A 141 -1.17 -11.09 -17.04
N ASN A 142 -1.36 -9.94 -17.68
CA ASN A 142 -0.46 -9.47 -18.75
C ASN A 142 0.86 -8.90 -18.22
N VAL A 143 0.87 -8.25 -17.04
CA VAL A 143 2.07 -7.62 -16.49
C VAL A 143 2.94 -8.57 -15.67
N GLU A 144 2.34 -9.58 -15.06
CA GLU A 144 3.05 -10.51 -14.17
C GLU A 144 4.23 -11.23 -14.83
N PRO A 145 4.13 -11.76 -16.07
CA PRO A 145 5.29 -12.35 -16.77
C PRO A 145 6.46 -11.39 -16.93
N TRP A 146 6.19 -10.13 -17.28
CA TRP A 146 7.22 -9.10 -17.37
C TRP A 146 7.86 -8.82 -16.01
N THR A 147 7.07 -8.60 -14.98
CA THR A 147 7.57 -8.36 -13.61
C THR A 147 8.44 -9.51 -13.12
N ASN A 148 8.07 -10.75 -13.43
CA ASN A 148 8.82 -11.94 -13.03
C ASN A 148 10.21 -12.03 -13.65
N ILE A 149 10.40 -11.61 -14.92
CA ILE A 149 11.68 -11.64 -15.62
C ILE A 149 12.49 -10.35 -15.49
N SER A 150 11.89 -9.27 -15.03
CA SER A 150 12.52 -7.95 -14.82
C SER A 150 12.89 -7.73 -13.35
N ASP A 151 12.20 -6.82 -12.68
CA ASP A 151 12.54 -6.33 -11.35
C ASP A 151 12.62 -7.46 -10.32
N LYS A 152 11.66 -8.37 -10.32
CA LYS A 152 11.63 -9.47 -9.36
C LYS A 152 12.82 -10.41 -9.51
N SER A 153 13.17 -10.74 -10.77
CA SER A 153 14.33 -11.60 -11.06
C SER A 153 15.62 -10.92 -10.60
N TYR A 154 15.78 -9.63 -10.88
CA TYR A 154 16.95 -8.86 -10.48
C TYR A 154 17.05 -8.72 -8.95
N LEU A 155 15.94 -8.42 -8.28
CA LEU A 155 15.92 -8.28 -6.82
C LEU A 155 16.22 -9.60 -6.08
N ASN A 156 15.86 -10.74 -6.67
CA ASN A 156 16.11 -12.06 -6.08
C ASN A 156 17.58 -12.51 -6.12
N ILE A 157 18.42 -11.89 -6.96
CA ILE A 157 19.85 -12.21 -7.07
C ILE A 157 20.75 -11.22 -6.34
N ARG A 158 20.20 -10.21 -5.70
CA ARG A 158 20.89 -9.24 -4.84
C ARG A 158 20.80 -9.67 -3.40
#